data_3b1f582e88a6fe5e91df00fd0be9d4da
#
_entry.id   3b1f582e88a6fe5e91df00fd0be9d4da
#
_cell.length_a   1.000
_cell.length_b   1.000
_cell.length_c   1.000
_cell.angle_alpha   90.00
_cell.angle_beta   90.00
_cell.angle_gamma   90.00
#
_symmetry.space_group_name_H-M   'P 1'
#
loop_
_entity.id
_entity.type
_entity.pdbx_description
1 polymer ?
#
loop_
_entity_poly.entity_id
_entity_poly.type
_entity_poly.pdbx_seq_one_letter_code
_entity_poly.pdbx_strand_id
1 'polypeptide(L)'
;MILLSEGRLINLGNATGHPSRIMDGSFANQVLAQMLMFEKKFADLPAAEKQSNLYVEVLPKHLDEEVAAMMVGGFGGVLTKLTGDQAKYINVDVNGPYKANSYKY
;
A
#
# COMPACT_ATOMS: atom_id res chain seq x y z
N MET A 1 14.28 -27.92 22.80
CA MET A 1 13.58 -27.01 21.85
C MET A 1 13.39 -25.66 22.53
N ILE A 2 13.72 -24.55 21.87
CA ILE A 2 13.53 -23.21 22.43
C ILE A 2 12.28 -22.61 21.76
N LEU A 3 11.26 -22.26 22.55
CA LEU A 3 10.05 -21.62 22.08
C LEU A 3 10.15 -20.11 22.32
N LEU A 4 10.17 -19.32 21.24
CA LEU A 4 10.22 -17.86 21.31
C LEU A 4 8.82 -17.26 21.45
N SER A 5 8.69 -16.19 22.27
CA SER A 5 7.45 -15.44 22.51
C SER A 5 6.25 -16.32 22.89
N GLU A 6 6.48 -17.49 23.49
CA GLU A 6 5.43 -18.46 23.83
C GLU A 6 4.53 -18.83 22.62
N GLY A 7 5.08 -18.82 21.41
CA GLY A 7 4.35 -19.08 20.17
C GLY A 7 3.52 -17.90 19.65
N ARG A 8 3.66 -16.71 20.24
CA ARG A 8 2.99 -15.47 19.80
C ARG A 8 3.81 -14.73 18.75
N LEU A 9 3.40 -13.52 18.38
CA LEU A 9 4.09 -12.65 17.43
C LEU A 9 5.52 -12.34 17.90
N ILE A 10 6.50 -12.91 17.22
CA ILE A 10 7.91 -12.81 17.62
C ILE A 10 8.47 -11.39 17.48
N ASN A 11 8.04 -10.65 16.47
CA ASN A 11 8.47 -9.27 16.22
C ASN A 11 8.07 -8.31 17.35
N LEU A 12 7.05 -8.65 18.13
CA LEU A 12 6.61 -7.87 19.30
C LEU A 12 7.08 -8.50 20.61
N GLY A 13 7.07 -9.83 20.72
CA GLY A 13 7.43 -10.54 21.94
C GLY A 13 8.93 -10.67 22.18
N ASN A 14 9.74 -10.78 21.13
CA ASN A 14 11.21 -10.91 21.21
C ASN A 14 11.97 -9.83 20.42
N ALA A 15 11.29 -8.79 19.93
CA ALA A 15 11.87 -7.66 19.22
C ALA A 15 11.08 -6.38 19.50
N THR A 16 11.46 -5.27 18.87
CA THR A 16 10.87 -3.95 19.08
C THR A 16 9.71 -3.60 18.15
N GLY A 17 9.34 -4.52 17.24
CA GLY A 17 8.34 -4.26 16.21
C GLY A 17 8.88 -3.33 15.11
N HIS A 18 7.96 -2.78 14.31
CA HIS A 18 8.31 -1.81 13.27
C HIS A 18 8.49 -0.41 13.87
N PRO A 19 9.49 0.35 13.40
CA PRO A 19 9.62 1.77 13.77
C PRO A 19 8.38 2.57 13.36
N SER A 20 7.95 3.51 14.20
CA SER A 20 6.76 4.34 13.94
C SER A 20 6.84 5.07 12.59
N ARG A 21 8.03 5.54 12.21
CA ARG A 21 8.27 6.21 10.94
C ARG A 21 8.01 5.33 9.71
N ILE A 22 8.23 4.02 9.82
CA ILE A 22 7.89 3.06 8.76
C ILE A 22 6.39 2.81 8.74
N MET A 23 5.77 2.70 9.93
CA MET A 23 4.33 2.48 10.05
C MET A 23 3.50 3.65 9.55
N ASP A 24 4.04 4.87 9.53
CA ASP A 24 3.38 6.06 8.99
C ASP A 24 2.92 5.85 7.53
N GLY A 25 3.74 5.23 6.69
CA GLY A 25 3.36 4.85 5.33
C GLY A 25 2.20 3.84 5.28
N SER A 26 2.18 2.88 6.21
CA SER A 26 1.07 1.94 6.31
C SER A 26 -0.23 2.64 6.73
N PHE A 27 -0.16 3.58 7.66
CA PHE A 27 -1.32 4.37 8.08
C PHE A 27 -1.82 5.28 6.95
N ALA A 28 -0.92 5.91 6.19
CA ALA A 28 -1.29 6.70 5.03
C ALA A 28 -2.07 5.86 4.00
N ASN A 29 -1.59 4.66 3.67
CA ASN A 29 -2.31 3.73 2.80
C ASN A 29 -3.69 3.34 3.35
N GLN A 30 -3.80 3.13 4.66
CA GLN A 30 -5.08 2.82 5.30
C GLN A 30 -6.07 3.99 5.20
N VAL A 31 -5.61 5.22 5.38
CA VAL A 31 -6.45 6.42 5.22
C VAL A 31 -6.89 6.58 3.76
N LEU A 32 -5.98 6.43 2.81
CA LEU A 32 -6.32 6.48 1.38
C LEU A 32 -7.35 5.41 0.98
N ALA A 33 -7.22 4.20 1.53
CA ALA A 33 -8.20 3.14 1.30
C ALA A 33 -9.59 3.50 1.84
N GLN A 34 -9.67 4.14 3.01
CA GLN A 34 -10.94 4.62 3.57
C GLN A 34 -11.54 5.73 2.71
N MET A 35 -10.73 6.68 2.25
CA MET A 35 -11.17 7.74 1.34
C MET A 35 -11.72 7.17 0.04
N LEU A 36 -11.01 6.20 -0.56
CA LEU A 36 -11.46 5.52 -1.78
C LEU A 36 -12.81 4.81 -1.58
N MET A 37 -12.99 4.11 -0.46
CA MET A 37 -14.28 3.48 -0.13
C MET A 37 -15.40 4.50 0.03
N PHE A 38 -15.10 5.64 0.63
CA PHE A 38 -16.09 6.74 0.78
C PHE A 38 -16.45 7.34 -0.58
N GLU A 39 -15.49 7.57 -1.45
CA GLU A 39 -15.73 8.08 -2.81
C GLU A 39 -16.60 7.14 -3.65
N LYS A 40 -16.46 5.83 -3.46
CA LYS A 40 -17.29 4.82 -4.14
C LYS A 40 -18.74 4.75 -3.63
N LYS A 41 -19.07 5.51 -2.61
CA LYS A 41 -20.45 5.70 -2.09
C LYS A 41 -21.16 4.39 -1.73
N PHE A 42 -20.43 3.37 -1.27
CA PHE A 42 -21.06 2.12 -0.82
C PHE A 42 -22.10 2.33 0.29
N ALA A 43 -21.89 3.34 1.14
CA ALA A 43 -22.83 3.66 2.21
C ALA A 43 -24.19 4.11 1.68
N ASP A 44 -24.23 4.70 0.50
CA ASP A 44 -25.44 5.26 -0.12
C ASP A 44 -26.28 4.20 -0.85
N LEU A 45 -25.75 2.99 -1.04
CA LEU A 45 -26.47 1.90 -1.69
C LEU A 45 -27.64 1.41 -0.83
N PRO A 46 -28.79 1.06 -1.45
CA PRO A 46 -29.87 0.37 -0.75
C PRO A 46 -29.40 -0.91 -0.07
N ALA A 47 -29.99 -1.28 1.05
CA ALA A 47 -29.59 -2.45 1.84
C ALA A 47 -29.59 -3.75 1.01
N ALA A 48 -30.53 -3.93 0.10
CA ALA A 48 -30.62 -5.08 -0.80
C ALA A 48 -29.44 -5.14 -1.79
N GLU A 49 -28.87 -4.01 -2.18
CA GLU A 49 -27.77 -3.93 -3.13
C GLU A 49 -26.41 -3.99 -2.44
N LYS A 50 -26.33 -3.65 -1.15
CA LYS A 50 -25.06 -3.69 -0.40
C LYS A 50 -24.42 -5.08 -0.41
N GLN A 51 -25.24 -6.12 -0.22
CA GLN A 51 -24.72 -7.48 -0.15
C GLN A 51 -24.23 -8.02 -1.51
N SER A 52 -24.92 -7.68 -2.60
CA SER A 52 -24.51 -8.07 -3.96
C SER A 52 -23.28 -7.33 -4.47
N ASN A 53 -22.96 -6.17 -3.87
CA ASN A 53 -21.79 -5.35 -4.20
C ASN A 53 -20.62 -5.53 -3.23
N LEU A 54 -20.66 -6.53 -2.34
CA LEU A 54 -19.52 -6.85 -1.48
C LEU A 54 -18.42 -7.52 -2.30
N TYR A 55 -17.26 -6.89 -2.32
CA TYR A 55 -16.06 -7.44 -2.95
C TYR A 55 -14.80 -6.96 -2.23
N VAL A 56 -13.70 -7.64 -2.47
CA VAL A 56 -12.38 -7.25 -1.97
C VAL A 56 -11.62 -6.55 -3.10
N GLU A 57 -11.14 -5.38 -2.82
CA GLU A 57 -10.35 -4.58 -3.75
C GLU A 57 -8.96 -4.32 -3.19
N VAL A 58 -7.96 -4.34 -4.06
CA VAL A 58 -6.60 -3.92 -3.72
C VAL A 58 -6.47 -2.44 -4.01
N LEU A 59 -5.83 -1.70 -3.11
CA LEU A 59 -5.57 -0.28 -3.29
C LEU A 59 -4.90 -0.04 -4.66
N PRO A 60 -5.40 0.92 -5.46
CA PRO A 60 -4.78 1.27 -6.74
C PRO A 60 -3.30 1.58 -6.60
N LYS A 61 -2.47 1.05 -7.50
CA LYS A 61 -1.01 1.14 -7.40
C LYS A 61 -0.49 2.57 -7.37
N HIS A 62 -1.13 3.50 -8.09
CA HIS A 62 -0.73 4.90 -8.08
C HIS A 62 -0.83 5.55 -6.70
N LEU A 63 -1.82 5.18 -5.88
CA LEU A 63 -1.96 5.70 -4.51
C LEU A 63 -0.87 5.15 -3.59
N ASP A 64 -0.62 3.85 -3.65
CA ASP A 64 0.46 3.21 -2.90
C ASP A 64 1.84 3.77 -3.27
N GLU A 65 2.09 3.98 -4.56
CA GLU A 65 3.34 4.55 -5.07
C GLU A 65 3.51 6.03 -4.70
N GLU A 66 2.43 6.80 -4.61
CA GLU A 66 2.46 8.18 -4.14
C GLU A 66 2.93 8.25 -2.68
N VAL A 67 2.37 7.40 -1.80
CA VAL A 67 2.83 7.29 -0.41
C VAL A 67 4.30 6.89 -0.34
N ALA A 68 4.72 5.91 -1.13
CA ALA A 68 6.11 5.47 -1.19
C ALA A 68 7.06 6.59 -1.65
N ALA A 69 6.67 7.38 -2.66
CA ALA A 69 7.45 8.51 -3.15
C ALA A 69 7.65 9.60 -2.08
N MET A 70 6.61 9.91 -1.33
CA MET A 70 6.69 10.85 -0.19
C MET A 70 7.62 10.32 0.91
N MET A 71 7.52 9.03 1.23
CA MET A 71 8.37 8.40 2.25
C MET A 71 9.84 8.41 1.85
N VAL A 72 10.17 8.10 0.59
CA VAL A 72 11.56 8.09 0.09
C VAL A 72 12.23 9.45 0.35
N GLY A 73 11.55 10.56 0.03
CA GLY A 73 12.04 11.90 0.32
C GLY A 73 12.26 12.14 1.82
N GLY A 74 11.33 11.69 2.65
CA GLY A 74 11.41 11.80 4.11
C GLY A 74 12.56 11.00 4.74
N PHE A 75 13.06 9.97 4.06
CA PHE A 75 14.24 9.19 4.47
C PHE A 75 15.56 9.69 3.84
N GLY A 76 15.52 10.80 3.11
CA GLY A 76 16.70 11.34 2.40
C GLY A 76 17.07 10.54 1.16
N GLY A 77 16.18 9.70 0.68
CA GLY A 77 16.35 8.97 -0.57
C GLY A 77 16.05 9.85 -1.79
N VAL A 78 16.56 9.46 -2.92
CA VAL A 78 16.29 10.08 -4.22
C VAL A 78 15.62 9.07 -5.12
N LEU A 79 14.41 9.39 -5.57
CA LEU A 79 13.70 8.54 -6.51
C LEU A 79 14.25 8.77 -7.93
N THR A 80 14.64 7.68 -8.59
CA THR A 80 15.09 7.72 -9.98
C THR A 80 13.97 8.15 -10.91
N LYS A 81 14.22 9.13 -11.76
CA LYS A 81 13.33 9.48 -12.87
C LYS A 81 13.71 8.65 -14.08
N LEU A 82 12.78 7.81 -14.54
CA LEU A 82 13.00 6.99 -15.72
C LEU A 82 13.08 7.83 -16.99
N THR A 83 14.03 7.49 -17.86
CA THR A 83 13.99 7.96 -19.25
C THR A 83 12.95 7.16 -20.04
N GLY A 84 12.53 7.65 -21.21
CA GLY A 84 11.61 6.92 -22.07
C GLY A 84 12.14 5.53 -22.47
N ASP A 85 13.43 5.40 -22.70
CA ASP A 85 14.05 4.12 -23.06
C ASP A 85 14.07 3.13 -21.88
N GLN A 86 14.36 3.64 -20.68
CA GLN A 86 14.31 2.83 -19.46
C GLN A 86 12.89 2.33 -19.18
N ALA A 87 11.90 3.21 -19.25
CA ALA A 87 10.48 2.87 -19.05
C ALA A 87 10.02 1.82 -20.07
N LYS A 88 10.38 2.00 -21.35
CA LYS A 88 10.09 1.04 -22.43
C LYS A 88 10.76 -0.31 -22.18
N TYR A 89 12.01 -0.32 -21.71
CA TYR A 89 12.74 -1.56 -21.43
C TYR A 89 12.07 -2.41 -20.36
N ILE A 90 11.59 -1.79 -19.28
CA ILE A 90 10.90 -2.48 -18.17
C ILE A 90 9.38 -2.53 -18.36
N ASN A 91 8.88 -2.03 -19.48
CA ASN A 91 7.46 -2.06 -19.85
C ASN A 91 6.53 -1.37 -18.82
N VAL A 92 6.87 -0.14 -18.45
CA VAL A 92 6.05 0.71 -17.56
C VAL A 92 5.90 2.10 -18.17
N ASP A 93 4.95 2.89 -17.67
CA ASP A 93 4.88 4.32 -18.00
C ASP A 93 6.01 5.08 -17.29
N VAL A 94 6.49 6.18 -17.90
CA VAL A 94 7.55 7.05 -17.32
C VAL A 94 7.12 7.62 -15.97
N ASN A 95 5.84 7.88 -15.80
CA ASN A 95 5.26 8.47 -14.59
C ASN A 95 4.59 7.46 -13.67
N GLY A 96 4.67 6.16 -13.97
CA GLY A 96 4.01 5.10 -13.21
C GLY A 96 2.56 4.83 -13.65
N PRO A 97 1.87 3.95 -13.02
CA PRO A 97 2.37 3.11 -11.93
C PRO A 97 3.44 2.11 -12.39
N TYR A 98 4.43 1.87 -11.53
CA TYR A 98 5.57 1.00 -11.82
C TYR A 98 5.31 -0.46 -11.47
N LYS A 99 4.33 -0.72 -10.59
CA LYS A 99 3.89 -2.05 -10.21
C LYS A 99 2.74 -2.51 -11.13
N ALA A 100 2.83 -3.73 -11.64
CA ALA A 100 1.71 -4.34 -12.36
C ALA A 100 0.50 -4.54 -11.44
N ASN A 101 -0.72 -4.54 -12.01
CA ASN A 101 -1.94 -4.78 -11.23
C ASN A 101 -1.97 -6.15 -10.55
N SER A 102 -1.23 -7.12 -11.09
CA SER A 102 -1.06 -8.45 -10.50
C SER A 102 -0.11 -8.47 -9.30
N TYR A 103 0.67 -7.40 -9.09
CA TYR A 103 1.56 -7.29 -7.95
C TYR A 103 0.76 -7.05 -6.67
N LYS A 104 0.89 -7.94 -5.71
CA LYS A 104 0.05 -7.90 -4.50
C LYS A 104 0.68 -7.16 -3.32
N TYR A 105 1.99 -6.91 -3.38
CA TYR A 105 2.72 -6.27 -2.27
C TYR A 105 3.82 -5.34 -2.78
#